data_f61f20bf857a836f6561a7598ddab03a
#
_entry.id   f61f20bf857a836f6561a7598ddab03a
#
_cell.length_a   1.000
_cell.length_b   1.000
_cell.length_c   1.000
_cell.angle_alpha   90.00
_cell.angle_beta   90.00
_cell.angle_gamma   90.00
#
_symmetry.space_group_name_H-M   'P 1'
#
loop_
_entity.id
_entity.type
_entity.pdbx_description
1 polymer ?
#
loop_
_entity_poly.entity_id
_entity_poly.type
_entity_poly.pdbx_seq_one_letter_code
_entity_poly.pdbx_strand_id
1 'polypeptide(L)'
;MHAFKVNIAELMTIRLQSSSFLVINEDKIFEGGNLKVTCELTLADDEVTNGPIEGDCIVSVLAQENENSDVNLFEYNYEYVAFFNITDAELFSELDNHQRADYCLEKIYPIIREDMMSCFDRAGLRQIHIPYNFKYID
;
A
#
# COMPACT_ATOMS: atom_id res chain seq x y z
N MET A 1 -4.21 30.58 20.30
CA MET A 1 -3.71 30.18 18.98
C MET A 1 -3.34 28.72 18.97
N HIS A 2 -3.73 28.01 17.97
CA HIS A 2 -3.43 26.60 17.86
C HIS A 2 -2.17 26.38 17.04
N ALA A 3 -1.26 25.58 17.57
CA ALA A 3 -0.13 25.13 16.80
C ALA A 3 -0.60 24.18 15.70
N PHE A 4 -0.04 24.33 14.51
CA PHE A 4 -0.32 23.39 13.43
C PHE A 4 0.44 22.10 13.69
N LYS A 5 -0.29 21.00 13.88
CA LYS A 5 0.31 19.69 14.00
C LYS A 5 0.20 18.99 12.66
N VAL A 6 1.32 18.85 12.02
CA VAL A 6 1.39 18.26 10.69
C VAL A 6 1.53 16.74 10.77
N ASN A 7 2.26 16.27 11.78
CA ASN A 7 2.54 14.84 11.93
C ASN A 7 2.38 14.40 13.37
N ILE A 8 1.74 13.27 13.57
CA ILE A 8 1.70 12.56 14.85
C ILE A 8 2.53 11.28 14.79
N ALA A 9 2.89 10.84 13.58
CA ALA A 9 3.85 9.80 13.32
C ALA A 9 4.54 10.11 11.99
N GLU A 10 5.84 9.88 11.92
CA GLU A 10 6.66 10.16 10.74
C GLU A 10 7.25 8.86 10.20
N LEU A 11 7.28 8.73 8.89
CA LEU A 11 7.95 7.59 8.27
C LEU A 11 9.47 7.74 8.44
N MET A 12 10.09 6.72 9.06
CA MET A 12 11.54 6.66 9.23
C MET A 12 12.19 5.91 8.07
N THR A 13 11.76 4.68 7.86
CA THR A 13 12.28 3.82 6.80
C THR A 13 11.18 2.91 6.29
N ILE A 14 11.33 2.49 5.03
CA ILE A 14 10.53 1.44 4.45
C ILE A 14 11.44 0.51 3.65
N ARG A 15 11.23 -0.79 3.80
CA ARG A 15 12.04 -1.80 3.12
C ARG A 15 11.12 -2.80 2.43
N LEU A 16 11.42 -3.07 1.18
CA LEU A 16 10.76 -4.16 0.45
C LEU A 16 11.28 -5.49 1.02
N GLN A 17 10.38 -6.32 1.51
CA GLN A 17 10.68 -7.59 2.13
C GLN A 17 10.57 -8.74 1.13
N SER A 18 9.51 -8.74 0.34
CA SER A 18 9.29 -9.71 -0.71
C SER A 18 8.50 -9.09 -1.83
N SER A 19 8.70 -9.61 -3.04
CA SER A 19 7.99 -9.13 -4.20
C SER A 19 7.80 -10.27 -5.20
N SER A 20 6.64 -10.30 -5.82
CA SER A 20 6.38 -11.20 -6.94
C SER A 20 5.44 -10.55 -7.93
N PHE A 21 5.72 -10.75 -9.20
CA PHE A 21 4.86 -10.36 -10.29
C PHE A 21 4.78 -11.53 -11.25
N LEU A 22 3.58 -12.02 -11.49
CA LEU A 22 3.35 -13.19 -12.34
C LEU A 22 2.34 -12.85 -13.43
N VAL A 23 2.76 -12.97 -14.66
CA VAL A 23 1.83 -12.91 -15.82
C VAL A 23 1.19 -14.28 -15.95
N ILE A 24 -0.13 -14.34 -15.85
CA ILE A 24 -0.90 -15.58 -15.91
C ILE A 24 -1.39 -15.85 -17.33
N ASN A 25 -1.89 -14.82 -18.01
CA ASN A 25 -2.42 -14.94 -19.36
C ASN A 25 -1.78 -13.93 -20.28
N GLU A 26 -0.71 -14.37 -20.97
CA GLU A 26 0.07 -13.51 -21.87
C GLU A 26 -0.73 -13.05 -23.08
N ASP A 27 -1.66 -13.85 -23.54
CA ASP A 27 -2.43 -13.55 -24.75
C ASP A 27 -3.43 -12.43 -24.54
N LYS A 28 -3.94 -12.29 -23.32
CA LYS A 28 -5.01 -11.34 -23.01
C LYS A 28 -4.59 -10.16 -22.14
N ILE A 29 -3.36 -10.16 -21.63
CA ILE A 29 -2.91 -9.17 -20.66
C ILE A 29 -3.00 -7.72 -21.18
N PHE A 30 -2.86 -7.52 -22.50
CA PHE A 30 -2.88 -6.19 -23.09
C PHE A 30 -4.26 -5.74 -23.56
N GLU A 31 -5.27 -6.58 -23.44
CA GLU A 31 -6.64 -6.24 -23.83
C GLU A 31 -7.37 -5.42 -22.77
N GLY A 32 -6.74 -5.21 -21.63
CA GLY A 32 -7.34 -4.54 -20.50
C GLY A 32 -8.12 -5.48 -19.60
N GLY A 33 -8.59 -4.95 -18.50
CA GLY A 33 -9.31 -5.74 -17.50
C GLY A 33 -9.63 -4.91 -16.28
N ASN A 34 -10.04 -5.59 -15.23
CA ASN A 34 -10.33 -4.98 -13.93
C ASN A 34 -9.22 -5.29 -12.96
N LEU A 35 -8.80 -4.29 -12.21
CA LEU A 35 -7.82 -4.45 -11.14
C LEU A 35 -8.53 -4.52 -9.79
N LYS A 36 -8.13 -5.49 -9.00
CA LYS A 36 -8.51 -5.56 -7.60
C LYS A 36 -7.25 -5.31 -6.78
N VAL A 37 -7.21 -4.17 -6.10
CA VAL A 37 -6.03 -3.74 -5.35
C VAL A 37 -6.35 -3.73 -3.87
N THR A 38 -5.49 -4.37 -3.08
CA THR A 38 -5.59 -4.34 -1.63
C THR A 38 -4.26 -3.92 -1.03
N CYS A 39 -4.33 -3.04 -0.04
CA CYS A 39 -3.18 -2.61 0.75
C CYS A 39 -3.56 -2.75 2.21
N GLU A 40 -2.85 -3.57 2.95
CA GLU A 40 -3.10 -3.79 4.37
C GLU A 40 -1.84 -3.48 5.16
N LEU A 41 -1.98 -2.61 6.15
CA LEU A 41 -0.89 -2.28 7.08
C LEU A 41 -1.28 -2.75 8.48
N THR A 42 -0.44 -3.57 9.06
CA THR A 42 -0.58 -4.03 10.43
C THR A 42 0.54 -3.42 11.27
N LEU A 43 0.18 -2.60 12.24
CA LEU A 43 1.14 -2.01 13.17
C LEU A 43 1.39 -2.97 14.33
N ALA A 44 2.60 -2.93 14.86
CA ALA A 44 2.94 -3.71 16.05
C ALA A 44 1.95 -3.37 17.18
N ASP A 45 1.47 -4.40 17.86
CA ASP A 45 0.43 -4.29 18.88
C ASP A 45 1.02 -3.96 20.25
N ASP A 46 1.90 -3.00 20.27
CA ASP A 46 2.59 -2.56 21.49
C ASP A 46 1.92 -1.34 22.08
N GLU A 47 2.28 -1.06 23.32
CA GLU A 47 1.83 0.15 23.99
C GLU A 47 2.29 1.38 23.21
N VAL A 48 1.35 2.32 22.99
CA VAL A 48 1.64 3.54 22.24
C VAL A 48 2.47 4.48 23.08
N THR A 49 3.72 4.68 22.67
CA THR A 49 4.64 5.64 23.28
C THR A 49 5.33 6.43 22.19
N ASN A 50 5.91 7.58 22.53
CA ASN A 50 6.75 8.31 21.61
C ASN A 50 7.96 7.44 21.23
N GLY A 51 8.25 7.36 19.94
CA GLY A 51 9.35 6.56 19.44
C GLY A 51 8.95 5.68 18.28
N PRO A 52 9.82 4.72 17.92
CA PRO A 52 9.61 3.91 16.74
C PRO A 52 8.52 2.85 16.93
N ILE A 53 7.75 2.63 15.86
CA ILE A 53 6.79 1.55 15.75
C ILE A 53 6.97 0.87 14.38
N GLU A 54 6.89 -0.45 14.37
CA GLU A 54 7.01 -1.25 13.16
C GLU A 54 5.63 -1.52 12.55
N GLY A 55 5.58 -1.48 11.21
CA GLY A 55 4.39 -1.87 10.47
C GLY A 55 4.74 -2.83 9.35
N ASP A 56 3.90 -3.83 9.18
CA ASP A 56 4.00 -4.78 8.07
C ASP A 56 2.91 -4.46 7.05
N CYS A 57 3.30 -4.21 5.81
CA CYS A 57 2.38 -3.84 4.75
C CYS A 57 2.37 -4.91 3.67
N ILE A 58 1.17 -5.40 3.35
CA ILE A 58 0.96 -6.36 2.27
C ILE A 58 0.15 -5.67 1.18
N VAL A 59 0.70 -5.68 -0.05
CA VAL A 59 0.06 -5.12 -1.23
C VAL A 59 -0.21 -6.25 -2.21
N SER A 60 -1.45 -6.38 -2.62
CA SER A 60 -1.86 -7.39 -3.61
C SER A 60 -2.67 -6.74 -4.71
N VAL A 61 -2.33 -7.06 -5.95
CA VAL A 61 -3.08 -6.65 -7.12
C VAL A 61 -3.40 -7.89 -7.95
N LEU A 62 -4.68 -8.06 -8.24
CA LEU A 62 -5.15 -9.12 -9.14
C LEU A 62 -5.84 -8.47 -10.33
N ALA A 63 -5.37 -8.76 -11.53
CA ALA A 63 -6.02 -8.32 -12.75
C ALA A 63 -6.85 -9.46 -13.32
N GLN A 64 -8.08 -9.16 -13.69
CA GLN A 64 -9.04 -10.11 -14.22
C GLN A 64 -9.64 -9.58 -15.52
N GLU A 65 -10.05 -10.49 -16.38
CA GLU A 65 -10.69 -10.15 -17.64
C GLU A 65 -12.02 -9.41 -17.40
N ASN A 66 -12.31 -8.40 -18.22
CA ASN A 66 -13.52 -7.59 -18.07
C ASN A 66 -14.83 -8.41 -18.14
N GLU A 67 -14.90 -9.34 -19.07
CA GLU A 67 -16.12 -10.12 -19.32
C GLU A 67 -16.19 -11.39 -18.49
N ASN A 68 -15.07 -11.84 -17.96
CA ASN A 68 -15.01 -13.08 -17.20
C ASN A 68 -14.03 -12.93 -16.02
N SER A 69 -14.58 -12.65 -14.85
CA SER A 69 -13.78 -12.46 -13.63
C SER A 69 -13.10 -13.73 -13.13
N ASP A 70 -13.42 -14.90 -13.72
CA ASP A 70 -12.72 -16.14 -13.39
C ASP A 70 -11.40 -16.29 -14.13
N VAL A 71 -11.15 -15.43 -15.13
CA VAL A 71 -9.90 -15.43 -15.88
C VAL A 71 -8.95 -14.40 -15.29
N ASN A 72 -7.90 -14.87 -14.65
CA ASN A 72 -6.86 -14.02 -14.08
C ASN A 72 -5.83 -13.68 -15.15
N LEU A 73 -5.41 -12.43 -15.21
CA LEU A 73 -4.44 -11.93 -16.19
C LEU A 73 -3.05 -11.84 -15.62
N PHE A 74 -2.92 -11.26 -14.41
CA PHE A 74 -1.66 -11.21 -13.69
C PHE A 74 -1.91 -11.04 -12.20
N GLU A 75 -0.86 -11.33 -11.41
CA GLU A 75 -0.83 -11.12 -9.98
C GLU A 75 0.43 -10.35 -9.59
N TYR A 76 0.26 -9.41 -8.68
CA TYR A 76 1.33 -8.61 -8.10
C TYR A 76 1.20 -8.72 -6.58
N ASN A 77 2.25 -9.16 -5.90
CA ASN A 77 2.25 -9.30 -4.44
C ASN A 77 3.55 -8.76 -3.89
N TYR A 78 3.47 -7.73 -3.05
CA TYR A 78 4.63 -7.10 -2.44
C TYR A 78 4.41 -7.00 -0.94
N GLU A 79 5.46 -7.24 -0.18
CA GLU A 79 5.45 -7.05 1.27
C GLU A 79 6.53 -6.07 1.66
N TYR A 80 6.16 -5.13 2.53
CA TYR A 80 7.05 -4.10 3.04
C TYR A 80 7.09 -4.15 4.56
N VAL A 81 8.25 -3.81 5.12
CA VAL A 81 8.39 -3.49 6.54
C VAL A 81 8.70 -2.01 6.63
N ALA A 82 7.90 -1.28 7.38
CA ALA A 82 8.07 0.15 7.57
C ALA A 82 8.24 0.47 9.05
N PHE A 83 9.05 1.48 9.34
CA PHE A 83 9.23 1.99 10.69
C PHE A 83 8.78 3.43 10.71
N PHE A 84 7.92 3.74 11.67
CA PHE A 84 7.39 5.09 11.90
C PHE A 84 7.88 5.57 13.25
N ASN A 85 8.13 6.85 13.37
CA ASN A 85 8.43 7.48 14.64
C ASN A 85 7.18 8.21 15.14
N ILE A 86 6.62 7.74 16.24
CA ILE A 86 5.46 8.38 16.86
C ILE A 86 5.96 9.62 17.59
N THR A 87 5.52 10.79 17.14
CA THR A 87 5.93 12.09 17.70
C THR A 87 4.92 12.64 18.68
N ASP A 88 3.67 12.18 18.63
CA ASP A 88 2.60 12.56 19.55
C ASP A 88 1.80 11.32 19.93
N ALA A 89 2.29 10.61 20.93
CA ALA A 89 1.68 9.35 21.36
C ALA A 89 0.27 9.57 21.93
N GLU A 90 0.01 10.71 22.54
CA GLU A 90 -1.30 11.01 23.09
C GLU A 90 -2.35 11.08 21.99
N LEU A 91 -2.10 11.86 20.95
CA LEU A 91 -3.00 11.94 19.79
C LEU A 91 -3.09 10.62 19.04
N PHE A 92 -1.96 9.93 18.89
CA PHE A 92 -1.94 8.64 18.19
C PHE A 92 -2.78 7.58 18.92
N SER A 93 -2.74 7.59 20.25
CA SER A 93 -3.52 6.66 21.08
C SER A 93 -5.03 6.94 21.07
N GLU A 94 -5.44 8.16 20.73
CA GLU A 94 -6.85 8.50 20.56
C GLU A 94 -7.48 7.86 19.32
N LEU A 95 -6.66 7.48 18.35
CA LEU A 95 -7.11 6.78 17.15
C LEU A 95 -7.31 5.31 17.47
N ASP A 96 -8.31 4.69 16.83
CA ASP A 96 -8.45 3.24 16.90
C ASP A 96 -7.41 2.56 16.00
N ASN A 97 -7.31 1.23 16.06
CA ASN A 97 -6.30 0.49 15.31
C ASN A 97 -6.43 0.69 13.81
N HIS A 98 -7.65 0.77 13.30
CA HIS A 98 -7.90 0.99 11.89
C HIS A 98 -7.44 2.39 11.44
N GLN A 99 -7.76 3.41 12.23
CA GLN A 99 -7.35 4.79 11.96
C GLN A 99 -5.85 4.97 12.04
N ARG A 100 -5.18 4.29 12.98
CA ARG A 100 -3.71 4.32 13.09
C ARG A 100 -3.06 3.72 11.85
N ALA A 101 -3.56 2.58 11.41
CA ALA A 101 -3.08 1.92 10.20
C ALA A 101 -3.29 2.79 8.97
N ASP A 102 -4.46 3.39 8.82
CA ASP A 102 -4.76 4.29 7.70
C ASP A 102 -3.85 5.51 7.70
N TYR A 103 -3.64 6.11 8.86
CA TYR A 103 -2.74 7.27 8.99
C TYR A 103 -1.33 6.93 8.52
N CYS A 104 -0.81 5.81 8.95
CA CYS A 104 0.53 5.36 8.56
C CYS A 104 0.59 4.92 7.10
N LEU A 105 -0.46 4.26 6.60
CA LEU A 105 -0.51 3.83 5.21
C LEU A 105 -0.46 5.02 4.24
N GLU A 106 -1.10 6.13 4.58
CA GLU A 106 -1.02 7.35 3.77
C GLU A 106 0.42 7.85 3.59
N LYS A 107 1.28 7.59 4.58
CA LYS A 107 2.69 8.00 4.52
C LYS A 107 3.51 7.15 3.55
N ILE A 108 3.17 5.87 3.41
CA ILE A 108 3.94 4.93 2.59
C ILE A 108 3.33 4.67 1.23
N TYR A 109 2.06 5.00 1.03
CA TYR A 109 1.37 4.71 -0.22
C TYR A 109 2.05 5.31 -1.46
N PRO A 110 2.56 6.55 -1.45
CA PRO A 110 3.26 7.08 -2.64
C PRO A 110 4.45 6.23 -3.07
N ILE A 111 5.17 5.63 -2.14
CA ILE A 111 6.29 4.74 -2.42
C ILE A 111 5.78 3.43 -3.04
N ILE A 112 4.73 2.86 -2.44
CA ILE A 112 4.09 1.64 -2.94
C ILE A 112 3.56 1.86 -4.36
N ARG A 113 2.89 2.97 -4.57
CA ARG A 113 2.35 3.32 -5.89
C ARG A 113 3.45 3.41 -6.94
N GLU A 114 4.56 4.04 -6.61
CA GLU A 114 5.68 4.16 -7.53
C GLU A 114 6.28 2.80 -7.89
N ASP A 115 6.41 1.91 -6.92
CA ASP A 115 6.88 0.54 -7.16
C ASP A 115 5.92 -0.21 -8.08
N MET A 116 4.61 -0.08 -7.87
CA MET A 116 3.61 -0.68 -8.74
C MET A 116 3.71 -0.16 -10.17
N MET A 117 3.76 1.15 -10.32
CA MET A 117 3.84 1.78 -11.64
C MET A 117 5.11 1.37 -12.39
N SER A 118 6.23 1.30 -11.70
CA SER A 118 7.50 0.86 -12.28
C SER A 118 7.43 -0.60 -12.73
N CYS A 119 6.84 -1.45 -11.92
CA CYS A 119 6.67 -2.86 -12.24
C CYS A 119 5.79 -3.04 -13.49
N PHE A 120 4.66 -2.37 -13.53
CA PHE A 120 3.73 -2.45 -14.65
C PHE A 120 4.33 -1.89 -15.94
N ASP A 121 5.09 -0.80 -15.83
CA ASP A 121 5.78 -0.22 -16.98
C ASP A 121 6.80 -1.20 -17.58
N ARG A 122 7.56 -1.88 -16.73
CA ARG A 122 8.53 -2.90 -17.17
C ARG A 122 7.86 -4.10 -17.82
N ALA A 123 6.63 -4.40 -17.42
CA ALA A 123 5.84 -5.47 -18.00
C ALA A 123 5.13 -5.05 -19.28
N GLY A 124 5.28 -3.80 -19.72
CA GLY A 124 4.61 -3.27 -20.90
C GLY A 124 3.16 -2.85 -20.66
N LEU A 125 2.76 -2.75 -19.39
CA LEU A 125 1.38 -2.44 -19.00
C LEU A 125 1.22 -0.96 -18.67
N ARG A 126 1.58 -0.10 -19.62
CA ARG A 126 1.63 1.37 -19.40
C ARG A 126 0.27 2.03 -19.31
N GLN A 127 -0.77 1.36 -19.76
CA GLN A 127 -2.14 1.87 -19.70
C GLN A 127 -2.78 1.74 -18.32
N ILE A 128 -2.14 1.03 -17.39
CA ILE A 128 -2.66 0.87 -16.03
C ILE A 128 -2.50 2.16 -15.27
N HIS A 129 -3.58 2.61 -14.66
CA HIS A 129 -3.61 3.83 -13.89
C HIS A 129 -3.96 3.53 -12.43
N ILE A 130 -3.02 3.80 -11.54
CA ILE A 130 -3.19 3.60 -10.10
C ILE A 130 -3.47 4.95 -9.45
N PRO A 131 -4.54 5.09 -8.65
CA PRO A 131 -4.85 6.35 -7.97
C PRO A 131 -3.71 6.83 -7.06
N TYR A 132 -3.58 8.13 -6.93
CA TYR A 132 -2.59 8.74 -6.04
C TYR A 132 -2.92 8.56 -4.56
N ASN A 133 -4.17 8.28 -4.25
CA ASN A 133 -4.64 8.11 -2.88
C ASN A 133 -5.23 6.72 -2.72
N PHE A 134 -4.73 5.93 -1.76
CA PHE A 134 -5.17 4.57 -1.54
C PHE A 134 -6.68 4.44 -1.21
N LYS A 135 -7.31 5.49 -0.72
CA LYS A 135 -8.74 5.51 -0.40
C LYS A 135 -9.63 5.28 -1.63
N TYR A 136 -9.08 5.42 -2.81
CA TYR A 136 -9.79 5.20 -4.06
C TYR A 136 -9.50 3.84 -4.70
N ILE A 137 -8.84 2.93 -3.98
CA ILE A 137 -8.34 1.68 -4.54
C ILE A 137 -9.27 0.49 -4.26
N ASP A 138 -10.30 0.63 -3.60
CA ASP A 138 -11.19 -0.49 -3.23
C ASP A 138 -11.70 -1.31 -4.41
#